data_38bac75a1df950726f9debf643b15ece
#
_entry.id   38bac75a1df950726f9debf643b15ece
#
_cell.length_a   1.000
_cell.length_b   1.000
_cell.length_c   1.000
_cell.angle_alpha   90.00
_cell.angle_beta   90.00
_cell.angle_gamma   90.00
#
_symmetry.space_group_name_H-M   'P 1'
#
loop_
_entity.id
_entity.type
_entity.pdbx_description
1 polymer ?
#
loop_
_entity_poly.entity_id
_entity_poly.type
_entity_poly.pdbx_seq_one_letter_code
_entity_poly.pdbx_strand_id
1 'polypeptide(L)'
;YKRQAVIFVVILTNAERRIPVQYAKRVVGRKMYGGQASYIPIKVNMTGVMPIIFASTLCSLPGLIFRFINLSAADHPALYAFFSAFNYNSVLYLIVYVLLIVAFNYFYVAIQYNPVDIANQLRKNNGTIPGIRPGKPTSDFITKTLSKITLIGAIFLAIVAGLPIILGNITGTSIQLGGTSLLIVVGVALETGRSLEGYMTARHHKGFLE
;
A
#
# COMPACT_ATOMS: atom_id res chain seq x y z
N TYR A 1 -20.72 8.10 -7.32
CA TYR A 1 -19.25 8.11 -7.28
C TYR A 1 -18.70 7.59 -5.95
N LYS A 2 -19.23 8.01 -4.79
CA LYS A 2 -18.75 7.55 -3.46
C LYS A 2 -18.85 6.03 -3.29
N ARG A 3 -19.98 5.40 -3.69
CA ARG A 3 -20.15 3.93 -3.64
C ARG A 3 -19.13 3.20 -4.51
N GLN A 4 -18.90 3.68 -5.72
CA GLN A 4 -17.95 3.05 -6.66
C GLN A 4 -16.52 3.15 -6.13
N ALA A 5 -16.13 4.32 -5.59
CA ALA A 5 -14.82 4.50 -4.97
C ALA A 5 -14.62 3.56 -3.77
N VAL A 6 -15.64 3.42 -2.91
CA VAL A 6 -15.58 2.49 -1.76
C VAL A 6 -15.41 1.03 -2.22
N ILE A 7 -16.23 0.57 -3.18
CA ILE A 7 -16.12 -0.80 -3.73
C ILE A 7 -14.72 -1.04 -4.29
N PHE A 8 -14.19 -0.08 -5.03
CA PHE A 8 -12.87 -0.16 -5.63
C PHE A 8 -11.76 -0.26 -4.57
N VAL A 9 -11.83 0.55 -3.51
CA VAL A 9 -10.90 0.51 -2.39
C VAL A 9 -10.97 -0.82 -1.65
N VAL A 10 -12.18 -1.33 -1.41
CA VAL A 10 -12.39 -2.64 -0.73
C VAL A 10 -11.78 -3.77 -1.53
N ILE A 11 -12.00 -3.82 -2.85
CA ILE A 11 -11.43 -4.85 -3.74
C ILE A 11 -9.91 -4.79 -3.68
N LEU A 12 -9.33 -3.59 -3.75
CA LEU A 12 -7.88 -3.39 -3.71
C LEU A 12 -7.25 -3.83 -2.38
N THR A 13 -7.87 -3.43 -1.27
CA THR A 13 -7.36 -3.72 0.08
C THR A 13 -7.46 -5.22 0.38
N ASN A 14 -8.44 -5.92 -0.22
CA ASN A 14 -8.61 -7.36 -0.08
C ASN A 14 -7.81 -8.17 -1.09
N ALA A 15 -7.29 -7.54 -2.15
CA ALA A 15 -6.52 -8.24 -3.17
C ALA A 15 -5.18 -8.72 -2.59
N GLU A 16 -4.92 -10.02 -2.71
CA GLU A 16 -3.68 -10.65 -2.28
C GLU A 16 -3.13 -11.60 -3.35
N ARG A 17 -1.82 -11.64 -3.47
CA ARG A 17 -1.14 -12.64 -4.28
C ARG A 17 -0.63 -13.75 -3.39
N ARG A 18 -1.08 -14.97 -3.61
CA ARG A 18 -0.68 -16.16 -2.88
C ARG A 18 0.50 -16.82 -3.57
N ILE A 19 1.64 -16.90 -2.89
CA ILE A 19 2.81 -17.63 -3.36
C ILE A 19 2.77 -19.02 -2.75
N PRO A 20 2.70 -20.11 -3.56
CA PRO A 20 2.68 -21.46 -3.03
C PRO A 20 4.03 -21.80 -2.38
N VAL A 21 3.99 -22.39 -1.20
CA VAL A 21 5.15 -22.88 -0.46
C VAL A 21 4.88 -24.33 -0.08
N GLN A 22 5.88 -25.18 -0.31
CA GLN A 22 5.86 -26.58 0.09
C GLN A 22 6.81 -26.77 1.25
N TYR A 23 6.32 -27.36 2.31
CA TYR A 23 7.13 -27.79 3.46
C TYR A 23 7.53 -29.24 3.31
N ALA A 24 8.81 -29.56 3.62
CA ALA A 24 9.29 -30.93 3.59
C ALA A 24 8.53 -31.78 4.60
N LYS A 25 8.15 -33.00 4.17
CA LYS A 25 7.54 -33.99 5.05
C LYS A 25 8.55 -34.42 6.10
N ARG A 26 8.18 -34.38 7.37
CA ARG A 26 9.02 -34.84 8.47
C ARG A 26 8.49 -36.20 8.94
N VAL A 27 9.33 -37.21 8.88
CA VAL A 27 9.02 -38.55 9.42
C VAL A 27 9.53 -38.60 10.85
N VAL A 28 8.62 -38.77 11.80
CA VAL A 28 8.97 -38.98 13.22
C VAL A 28 8.44 -40.36 13.61
N GLY A 29 9.33 -41.34 13.67
CA GLY A 29 8.99 -42.75 13.89
C GLY A 29 8.19 -43.33 12.70
N ARG A 30 7.07 -43.99 12.97
CA ARG A 30 6.18 -44.59 11.96
C ARG A 30 5.14 -43.61 11.38
N LYS A 31 5.05 -42.37 11.90
CA LYS A 31 4.05 -41.39 11.47
C LYS A 31 4.70 -40.31 10.62
N MET A 32 4.08 -40.03 9.47
CA MET A 32 4.47 -38.94 8.56
C MET A 32 3.76 -37.66 8.99
N TYR A 33 4.50 -36.64 9.44
CA TYR A 33 3.98 -35.33 9.76
C TYR A 33 4.46 -34.33 8.70
N GLY A 34 3.55 -33.46 8.22
CA GLY A 34 3.88 -32.40 7.27
C GLY A 34 3.53 -32.77 5.81
N GLY A 35 3.91 -31.90 4.90
CA GLY A 35 3.55 -32.00 3.49
C GLY A 35 2.30 -31.19 3.15
N GLN A 36 1.86 -30.31 4.05
CA GLN A 36 0.76 -29.39 3.78
C GLN A 36 1.28 -28.29 2.84
N ALA A 37 0.68 -28.17 1.66
CA ALA A 37 0.92 -27.03 0.79
C ALA A 37 0.32 -25.79 1.47
N SER A 38 1.18 -24.84 1.76
CA SER A 38 0.80 -23.55 2.32
C SER A 38 1.11 -22.46 1.30
N TYR A 39 0.65 -21.23 1.54
CA TYR A 39 0.98 -20.11 0.70
C TYR A 39 1.30 -18.88 1.55
N ILE A 40 2.19 -18.05 1.02
CA ILE A 40 2.48 -16.74 1.59
C ILE A 40 1.53 -15.73 0.94
N PRO A 41 0.59 -15.14 1.71
CA PRO A 41 -0.27 -14.08 1.18
C PRO A 41 0.51 -12.76 1.13
N ILE A 42 0.67 -12.20 -0.06
CA ILE A 42 1.24 -10.86 -0.27
C ILE A 42 0.09 -9.95 -0.68
N LYS A 43 -0.27 -8.99 0.16
CA LYS A 43 -1.33 -8.02 -0.15
C LYS A 43 -0.88 -7.08 -1.27
N VAL A 44 -1.77 -6.69 -2.16
CA VAL A 44 -1.48 -5.71 -3.23
C VAL A 44 -1.25 -4.33 -2.62
N ASN A 45 -2.07 -3.96 -1.64
CA ASN A 45 -1.86 -2.74 -0.86
C ASN A 45 -1.18 -3.08 0.47
N MET A 46 0.16 -3.26 0.44
CA MET A 46 0.96 -3.59 1.62
C MET A 46 1.17 -2.41 2.56
N THR A 47 1.22 -1.22 2.01
CA THR A 47 1.56 0.01 2.72
C THR A 47 0.36 0.73 3.30
N GLY A 48 -0.86 0.28 2.95
CA GLY A 48 -2.10 0.91 3.38
C GLY A 48 -2.26 2.32 2.80
N VAL A 49 -2.60 3.27 3.65
CA VAL A 49 -2.89 4.66 3.30
C VAL A 49 -1.69 5.59 3.52
N MET A 50 -0.63 5.10 4.17
CA MET A 50 0.53 5.91 4.57
C MET A 50 1.20 6.67 3.43
N PRO A 51 1.49 6.08 2.26
CA PRO A 51 2.12 6.80 1.14
C PRO A 51 1.31 8.01 0.68
N ILE A 52 -0.01 7.92 0.72
CA ILE A 52 -0.91 8.99 0.30
C ILE A 52 -0.87 10.15 1.30
N ILE A 53 -0.86 9.85 2.61
CA ILE A 53 -0.79 10.87 3.65
C ILE A 53 0.52 11.67 3.52
N PHE A 54 1.66 10.99 3.37
CA PHE A 54 2.94 11.67 3.21
C PHE A 54 3.02 12.47 1.91
N ALA A 55 2.55 11.91 0.80
CA ALA A 55 2.52 12.62 -0.47
C ALA A 55 1.63 13.88 -0.39
N SER A 56 0.45 13.80 0.22
CA SER A 56 -0.46 14.94 0.39
C SER A 56 0.13 16.01 1.30
N THR A 57 0.79 15.61 2.37
CA THR A 57 1.46 16.55 3.29
C THR A 57 2.59 17.28 2.59
N LEU A 58 3.46 16.59 1.86
CA LEU A 58 4.56 17.23 1.11
C LEU A 58 4.03 18.15 0.00
N CYS A 59 3.00 17.74 -0.72
CA CYS A 59 2.38 18.59 -1.73
C CYS A 59 1.71 19.84 -1.16
N SER A 60 1.28 19.81 0.11
CA SER A 60 0.67 20.97 0.77
C SER A 60 1.70 22.00 1.28
N LEU A 61 2.96 21.59 1.51
CA LEU A 61 4.01 22.46 2.05
C LEU A 61 4.28 23.71 1.21
N PRO A 62 4.41 23.64 -0.13
CA PRO A 62 4.62 24.86 -0.93
C PRO A 62 3.49 25.87 -0.76
N GLY A 63 2.25 25.42 -0.71
CA GLY A 63 1.10 26.29 -0.48
C GLY A 63 1.07 26.93 0.91
N LEU A 64 1.53 26.22 1.94
CA LEU A 64 1.68 26.76 3.30
C LEU A 64 2.79 27.82 3.34
N ILE A 65 3.96 27.53 2.76
CA ILE A 65 5.09 28.45 2.67
C ILE A 65 4.66 29.74 1.96
N PHE A 66 3.93 29.63 0.86
CA PHE A 66 3.41 30.77 0.12
C PHE A 66 2.52 31.68 0.96
N ARG A 67 1.65 31.10 1.81
CA ARG A 67 0.78 31.86 2.72
C ARG A 67 1.55 32.60 3.83
N PHE A 68 2.64 32.01 4.34
CA PHE A 68 3.45 32.62 5.40
C PHE A 68 4.32 33.77 4.90
N ILE A 69 4.84 33.68 3.69
CA ILE A 69 5.78 34.67 3.15
C ILE A 69 5.06 35.89 2.56
N ASN A 70 3.71 35.83 2.36
CA ASN A 70 2.92 36.91 1.76
C ASN A 70 3.56 37.48 0.47
N LEU A 71 4.09 36.61 -0.38
CA LEU A 71 4.76 37.01 -1.63
C LEU A 71 3.77 37.71 -2.54
N SER A 72 4.06 38.98 -2.87
CA SER A 72 3.32 39.68 -3.91
C SER A 72 3.96 39.42 -5.28
N ALA A 73 3.15 39.37 -6.32
CA ALA A 73 3.62 39.15 -7.69
C ALA A 73 4.56 40.26 -8.17
N ALA A 74 4.53 41.44 -7.52
CA ALA A 74 5.35 42.58 -7.85
C ALA A 74 6.81 42.41 -7.40
N ASP A 75 7.04 41.75 -6.25
CA ASP A 75 8.41 41.68 -5.68
C ASP A 75 9.23 40.52 -6.26
N HIS A 76 8.58 39.35 -6.50
CA HIS A 76 9.26 38.17 -7.00
C HIS A 76 8.37 37.37 -7.99
N PRO A 77 8.30 37.79 -9.26
CA PRO A 77 7.39 37.20 -10.25
C PRO A 77 7.68 35.72 -10.53
N ALA A 78 8.95 35.31 -10.51
CA ALA A 78 9.33 33.89 -10.75
C ALA A 78 8.93 32.98 -9.60
N LEU A 79 9.10 33.42 -8.35
CA LEU A 79 8.68 32.65 -7.17
C LEU A 79 7.16 32.57 -7.08
N TYR A 80 6.48 33.67 -7.37
CA TYR A 80 5.03 33.71 -7.43
C TYR A 80 4.47 32.73 -8.49
N ALA A 81 5.04 32.70 -9.69
CA ALA A 81 4.67 31.77 -10.74
C ALA A 81 4.91 30.31 -10.33
N PHE A 82 6.03 30.02 -9.66
CA PHE A 82 6.31 28.66 -9.15
C PHE A 82 5.28 28.21 -8.11
N PHE A 83 5.00 29.03 -7.10
CA PHE A 83 4.04 28.68 -6.05
C PHE A 83 2.60 28.66 -6.56
N SER A 84 2.23 29.51 -7.51
CA SER A 84 0.91 29.50 -8.13
C SER A 84 0.69 28.25 -9.00
N ALA A 85 1.76 27.72 -9.62
CA ALA A 85 1.71 26.46 -10.36
C ALA A 85 1.46 25.24 -9.45
N PHE A 86 1.81 25.33 -8.15
CA PHE A 86 1.54 24.31 -7.14
C PHE A 86 0.14 24.42 -6.51
N ASN A 87 -0.79 25.07 -7.19
CA ASN A 87 -2.16 25.12 -6.73
C ASN A 87 -2.86 23.76 -6.88
N TYR A 88 -3.76 23.42 -5.93
CA TYR A 88 -4.48 22.14 -5.88
C TYR A 88 -5.18 21.76 -7.21
N ASN A 89 -5.60 22.74 -7.99
CA ASN A 89 -6.26 22.54 -9.29
C ASN A 89 -5.29 22.46 -10.47
N SER A 90 -3.98 22.52 -10.23
CA SER A 90 -2.98 22.47 -11.30
C SER A 90 -2.67 21.04 -11.73
N VAL A 91 -2.48 20.84 -13.03
CA VAL A 91 -2.00 19.57 -13.60
C VAL A 91 -0.61 19.22 -13.05
N LEU A 92 0.24 20.22 -12.81
CA LEU A 92 1.57 20.03 -12.22
C LEU A 92 1.46 19.44 -10.80
N TYR A 93 0.55 19.96 -9.98
CA TYR A 93 0.27 19.39 -8.66
C TYR A 93 -0.09 17.91 -8.74
N LEU A 94 -0.99 17.54 -9.65
CA LEU A 94 -1.44 16.16 -9.84
C LEU A 94 -0.28 15.23 -10.26
N ILE A 95 0.58 15.67 -11.18
CA ILE A 95 1.74 14.88 -11.64
C ILE A 95 2.71 14.65 -10.48
N VAL A 96 3.08 15.71 -9.75
CA VAL A 96 3.99 15.60 -8.60
C VAL A 96 3.39 14.73 -7.50
N TYR A 97 2.11 14.87 -7.24
CA TYR A 97 1.38 14.08 -6.26
C TYR A 97 1.41 12.57 -6.57
N VAL A 98 1.10 12.20 -7.82
CA VAL A 98 1.17 10.81 -8.29
C VAL A 98 2.59 10.27 -8.18
N LEU A 99 3.59 11.04 -8.58
CA LEU A 99 5.00 10.64 -8.52
C LEU A 99 5.45 10.40 -7.07
N LEU A 100 5.05 11.29 -6.16
CA LEU A 100 5.32 11.12 -4.74
C LEU A 100 4.63 9.89 -4.14
N ILE A 101 3.38 9.62 -4.51
CA ILE A 101 2.68 8.39 -4.06
C ILE A 101 3.47 7.16 -4.48
N VAL A 102 3.92 7.08 -5.73
CA VAL A 102 4.71 5.95 -6.23
C VAL A 102 6.03 5.84 -5.47
N ALA A 103 6.77 6.95 -5.31
CA ALA A 103 8.05 6.97 -4.61
C ALA A 103 7.90 6.51 -3.14
N PHE A 104 6.93 7.06 -2.41
CA PHE A 104 6.68 6.67 -1.03
C PHE A 104 6.18 5.23 -0.91
N ASN A 105 5.38 4.74 -1.84
CA ASN A 105 4.94 3.36 -1.82
C ASN A 105 6.12 2.39 -1.92
N TYR A 106 7.06 2.62 -2.84
CA TYR A 106 8.28 1.83 -2.93
C TYR A 106 9.16 1.95 -1.67
N PHE A 107 9.31 3.16 -1.16
CA PHE A 107 10.09 3.42 0.05
C PHE A 107 9.54 2.65 1.26
N TYR A 108 8.22 2.69 1.48
CA TYR A 108 7.59 1.97 2.59
C TYR A 108 7.68 0.46 2.45
N VAL A 109 7.47 -0.08 1.24
CA VAL A 109 7.62 -1.52 1.00
C VAL A 109 9.06 -1.97 1.25
N ALA A 110 10.05 -1.18 0.84
CA ALA A 110 11.46 -1.49 1.06
C ALA A 110 11.83 -1.55 2.55
N ILE A 111 11.23 -0.70 3.39
CA ILE A 111 11.45 -0.70 4.84
C ILE A 111 10.70 -1.85 5.52
N GLN A 112 9.45 -2.07 5.13
CA GLN A 112 8.56 -3.00 5.84
C GLN A 112 8.82 -4.46 5.50
N TYR A 113 9.27 -4.75 4.30
CA TYR A 113 9.50 -6.11 3.81
C TYR A 113 10.96 -6.31 3.47
N ASN A 114 11.62 -7.20 4.24
CA ASN A 114 12.96 -7.66 3.93
C ASN A 114 12.89 -9.03 3.22
N PRO A 115 13.12 -9.10 1.90
CA PRO A 115 13.03 -10.36 1.15
C PRO A 115 14.03 -11.41 1.62
N VAL A 116 15.18 -10.94 2.14
CA VAL A 116 16.25 -11.84 2.65
C VAL A 116 15.79 -12.54 3.92
N ASP A 117 15.16 -11.82 4.83
CA ASP A 117 14.65 -12.38 6.08
C ASP A 117 13.51 -13.38 5.81
N ILE A 118 12.61 -13.06 4.86
CA ILE A 118 11.54 -13.97 4.45
C ILE A 118 12.13 -15.27 3.87
N ALA A 119 13.14 -15.17 3.00
CA ALA A 119 13.80 -16.32 2.41
C ALA A 119 14.54 -17.17 3.48
N ASN A 120 15.17 -16.53 4.45
CA ASN A 120 15.84 -17.19 5.56
C ASN A 120 14.86 -17.89 6.50
N GLN A 121 13.71 -17.28 6.80
CA GLN A 121 12.65 -17.90 7.59
C GLN A 121 12.07 -19.13 6.88
N LEU A 122 11.83 -19.04 5.57
CA LEU A 122 11.40 -20.19 4.76
C LEU A 122 12.42 -21.33 4.85
N ARG A 123 13.71 -21.02 4.68
CA ARG A 123 14.79 -22.00 4.78
C ARG A 123 14.85 -22.64 6.16
N LYS A 124 14.75 -21.87 7.24
CA LYS A 124 14.76 -22.38 8.63
C LYS A 124 13.59 -23.34 8.89
N ASN A 125 12.46 -23.08 8.28
CA ASN A 125 11.24 -23.90 8.41
C ASN A 125 11.16 -25.03 7.37
N ASN A 126 12.25 -25.30 6.63
CA ASN A 126 12.29 -26.28 5.54
C ASN A 126 11.20 -26.06 4.48
N GLY A 127 10.78 -24.80 4.29
CA GLY A 127 9.84 -24.38 3.25
C GLY A 127 10.58 -24.09 1.94
N THR A 128 10.04 -24.55 0.85
CA THR A 128 10.57 -24.29 -0.50
C THR A 128 9.48 -23.78 -1.41
N ILE A 129 9.84 -22.86 -2.31
CA ILE A 129 8.94 -22.44 -3.38
C ILE A 129 9.12 -23.43 -4.54
N PRO A 130 8.05 -24.04 -5.08
CA PRO A 130 8.15 -24.97 -6.19
C PRO A 130 8.92 -24.37 -7.36
N GLY A 131 9.94 -25.07 -7.85
CA GLY A 131 10.78 -24.65 -8.98
C GLY A 131 11.89 -23.66 -8.65
N ILE A 132 12.06 -23.24 -7.39
CA ILE A 132 13.10 -22.28 -6.98
C ILE A 132 13.98 -22.89 -5.89
N ARG A 133 15.31 -22.78 -6.07
CA ARG A 133 16.25 -23.26 -5.06
C ARG A 133 16.19 -22.40 -3.79
N PRO A 134 16.23 -23.00 -2.59
CA PRO A 134 16.25 -22.25 -1.33
C PRO A 134 17.52 -21.38 -1.22
N GLY A 135 17.39 -20.21 -0.61
CA GLY A 135 18.46 -19.24 -0.42
C GLY A 135 18.33 -17.98 -1.30
N LYS A 136 19.45 -17.54 -1.88
CA LYS A 136 19.50 -16.32 -2.70
C LYS A 136 18.49 -16.28 -3.86
N PRO A 137 18.30 -17.36 -4.66
CA PRO A 137 17.29 -17.37 -5.71
C PRO A 137 15.85 -17.13 -5.22
N THR A 138 15.55 -17.63 -4.01
CA THR A 138 14.24 -17.39 -3.37
C THR A 138 14.07 -15.92 -2.98
N SER A 139 15.12 -15.31 -2.40
CA SER A 139 15.11 -13.87 -2.08
C SER A 139 14.92 -13.02 -3.34
N ASP A 140 15.65 -13.31 -4.43
CA ASP A 140 15.56 -12.58 -5.69
C ASP A 140 14.16 -12.70 -6.33
N PHE A 141 13.54 -13.88 -6.24
CA PHE A 141 12.17 -14.10 -6.72
C PHE A 141 11.17 -13.29 -5.89
N ILE A 142 11.29 -13.31 -4.57
CA ILE A 142 10.42 -12.52 -3.67
C ILE A 142 10.59 -11.03 -3.96
N THR A 143 11.82 -10.53 -4.12
CA THR A 143 12.09 -9.13 -4.45
C THR A 143 11.42 -8.72 -5.74
N LYS A 144 11.57 -9.51 -6.82
CA LYS A 144 10.91 -9.24 -8.10
C LYS A 144 9.39 -9.24 -7.99
N THR A 145 8.84 -10.17 -7.21
CA THR A 145 7.39 -10.27 -7.01
C THR A 145 6.87 -9.09 -6.20
N LEU A 146 7.55 -8.71 -5.12
CA LEU A 146 7.21 -7.54 -4.31
C LEU A 146 7.24 -6.27 -5.16
N SER A 147 8.30 -6.03 -5.93
CA SER A 147 8.43 -4.85 -6.79
C SER A 147 7.29 -4.72 -7.81
N LYS A 148 6.89 -5.84 -8.45
CA LYS A 148 5.76 -5.83 -9.39
C LYS A 148 4.43 -5.55 -8.71
N ILE A 149 4.18 -6.17 -7.55
CA ILE A 149 2.95 -5.96 -6.78
C ILE A 149 2.89 -4.52 -6.27
N THR A 150 4.02 -3.99 -5.78
CA THR A 150 4.13 -2.61 -5.32
C THR A 150 3.80 -1.61 -6.42
N LEU A 151 4.27 -1.86 -7.65
CA LEU A 151 3.96 -1.00 -8.79
C LEU A 151 2.46 -1.00 -9.10
N ILE A 152 1.84 -2.18 -9.13
CA ILE A 152 0.39 -2.30 -9.34
C ILE A 152 -0.36 -1.56 -8.23
N GLY A 153 0.02 -1.77 -6.96
CA GLY A 153 -0.57 -1.08 -5.82
C GLY A 153 -0.41 0.44 -5.91
N ALA A 154 0.79 0.93 -6.30
CA ALA A 154 1.06 2.35 -6.45
C ALA A 154 0.20 3.01 -7.53
N ILE A 155 0.05 2.38 -8.69
CA ILE A 155 -0.82 2.87 -9.78
C ILE A 155 -2.27 2.97 -9.29
N PHE A 156 -2.73 1.94 -8.59
CA PHE A 156 -4.06 1.92 -8.03
C PHE A 156 -4.30 3.04 -7.01
N LEU A 157 -3.37 3.22 -6.08
CA LEU A 157 -3.43 4.29 -5.09
C LEU A 157 -3.43 5.66 -5.77
N ALA A 158 -2.60 5.84 -6.81
CA ALA A 158 -2.55 7.06 -7.60
C ALA A 158 -3.87 7.37 -8.31
N ILE A 159 -4.53 6.35 -8.88
CA ILE A 159 -5.85 6.51 -9.51
C ILE A 159 -6.88 6.93 -8.48
N VAL A 160 -6.99 6.23 -7.35
CA VAL A 160 -7.99 6.53 -6.32
C VAL A 160 -7.75 7.90 -5.68
N ALA A 161 -6.50 8.27 -5.45
CA ALA A 161 -6.14 9.56 -4.87
C ALA A 161 -6.27 10.72 -5.87
N GLY A 162 -6.03 10.47 -7.17
CA GLY A 162 -6.11 11.46 -8.23
C GLY A 162 -7.54 11.72 -8.74
N LEU A 163 -8.42 10.72 -8.68
CA LEU A 163 -9.82 10.84 -9.17
C LEU A 163 -10.56 12.05 -8.62
N PRO A 164 -10.57 12.36 -7.31
CA PRO A 164 -11.27 13.53 -6.78
C PRO A 164 -10.70 14.86 -7.29
N ILE A 165 -9.37 14.93 -7.51
CA ILE A 165 -8.71 16.11 -8.04
C ILE A 165 -9.16 16.37 -9.48
N ILE A 166 -9.17 15.31 -10.31
CA ILE A 166 -9.61 15.38 -11.70
C ILE A 166 -11.08 15.76 -11.78
N LEU A 167 -11.94 15.13 -10.97
CA LEU A 167 -13.37 15.43 -10.94
C LEU A 167 -13.63 16.86 -10.43
N GLY A 168 -12.91 17.33 -9.43
CA GLY A 168 -12.99 18.69 -8.93
C GLY A 168 -12.69 19.72 -10.02
N ASN A 169 -11.66 19.46 -10.83
CA ASN A 169 -11.27 20.32 -11.95
C ASN A 169 -12.31 20.36 -13.08
N ILE A 170 -12.96 19.21 -13.37
CA ILE A 170 -13.97 19.12 -14.43
C ILE A 170 -15.30 19.73 -14.00
N THR A 171 -15.70 19.51 -12.75
CA THR A 171 -17.01 19.96 -12.24
C THR A 171 -17.01 21.39 -11.69
N GLY A 172 -15.83 21.99 -11.52
CA GLY A 172 -15.68 23.33 -10.94
C GLY A 172 -16.13 23.43 -9.48
N THR A 173 -16.45 22.30 -8.85
CA THR A 173 -16.85 22.24 -7.43
C THR A 173 -15.64 21.85 -6.58
N SER A 174 -15.34 22.63 -5.55
CA SER A 174 -14.35 22.28 -4.55
C SER A 174 -14.86 21.11 -3.69
N ILE A 175 -14.73 19.88 -4.23
CA ILE A 175 -15.01 18.65 -3.47
C ILE A 175 -13.83 18.44 -2.54
N GLN A 176 -13.83 19.17 -1.42
CA GLN A 176 -12.76 19.08 -0.40
C GLN A 176 -12.81 17.78 0.42
N LEU A 177 -13.86 16.99 0.34
CA LEU A 177 -13.90 15.64 0.90
C LEU A 177 -13.12 14.69 -0.04
N GLY A 178 -11.81 14.85 0.00
CA GLY A 178 -10.87 14.21 -0.88
C GLY A 178 -10.91 12.69 -0.80
N GLY A 179 -10.52 12.05 -1.89
CA GLY A 179 -10.32 10.61 -1.98
C GLY A 179 -9.40 10.04 -0.89
N THR A 180 -8.50 10.85 -0.35
CA THR A 180 -7.67 10.54 0.81
C THR A 180 -8.49 10.25 2.07
N SER A 181 -9.45 11.10 2.42
CA SER A 181 -10.32 10.87 3.59
C SER A 181 -11.15 9.61 3.45
N LEU A 182 -11.66 9.36 2.25
CA LEU A 182 -12.45 8.17 1.94
C LEU A 182 -11.59 6.90 2.02
N LEU A 183 -10.36 6.94 1.51
CA LEU A 183 -9.39 5.86 1.62
C LEU A 183 -9.03 5.56 3.08
N ILE A 184 -8.82 6.61 3.89
CA ILE A 184 -8.49 6.46 5.32
C ILE A 184 -9.65 5.78 6.04
N VAL A 185 -10.87 6.30 5.89
CA VAL A 185 -12.06 5.75 6.57
C VAL A 185 -12.30 4.29 6.17
N VAL A 186 -12.28 3.98 4.89
CA VAL A 186 -12.50 2.60 4.39
C VAL A 186 -11.35 1.69 4.80
N GLY A 187 -10.10 2.15 4.71
CA GLY A 187 -8.91 1.39 5.12
C GLY A 187 -8.96 1.02 6.59
N VAL A 188 -9.20 2.00 7.47
CA VAL A 188 -9.31 1.79 8.92
C VAL A 188 -10.49 0.87 9.27
N ALA A 189 -11.65 1.07 8.64
CA ALA A 189 -12.82 0.21 8.88
C ALA A 189 -12.54 -1.26 8.53
N LEU A 190 -11.88 -1.52 7.38
CA LEU A 190 -11.51 -2.87 6.97
C LEU A 190 -10.46 -3.49 7.88
N GLU A 191 -9.46 -2.71 8.30
CA GLU A 191 -8.41 -3.20 9.20
C GLU A 191 -8.95 -3.51 10.59
N THR A 192 -9.85 -2.67 11.09
CA THR A 192 -10.57 -2.92 12.35
C THR A 192 -11.43 -4.17 12.27
N GLY A 193 -12.20 -4.34 11.18
CA GLY A 193 -13.02 -5.53 10.94
C GLY A 193 -12.19 -6.81 10.95
N ARG A 194 -11.05 -6.82 10.24
CA ARG A 194 -10.13 -7.98 10.22
C ARG A 194 -9.50 -8.26 11.58
N SER A 195 -9.14 -7.22 12.31
CA SER A 195 -8.61 -7.38 13.67
C SER A 195 -9.64 -8.02 14.59
N LEU A 196 -10.89 -7.59 14.51
CA LEU A 196 -12.00 -8.17 15.28
C LEU A 196 -12.25 -9.65 14.90
N GLU A 197 -12.26 -9.98 13.60
CA GLU A 197 -12.37 -11.36 13.14
C GLU A 197 -11.22 -12.22 13.68
N GLY A 198 -9.99 -11.71 13.67
CA GLY A 198 -8.83 -12.38 14.23
C GLY A 198 -8.98 -12.65 15.73
N TYR A 199 -9.46 -11.68 16.50
CA TYR A 199 -9.72 -11.87 17.95
C TYR A 199 -10.86 -12.85 18.21
N MET A 200 -11.93 -12.83 17.42
CA MET A 200 -13.04 -13.77 17.56
C MET A 200 -12.60 -15.20 17.26
N THR A 201 -11.83 -15.40 16.20
CA THR A 201 -11.30 -16.72 15.81
C THR A 201 -10.34 -17.26 16.89
N ALA A 202 -9.50 -16.41 17.47
CA ALA A 202 -8.60 -16.80 18.56
C ALA A 202 -9.34 -17.19 19.85
N ARG A 203 -10.50 -16.58 20.12
CA ARG A 203 -11.35 -16.96 21.29
C ARG A 203 -12.09 -18.27 21.08
N HIS A 204 -12.51 -18.59 19.86
CA HIS A 204 -13.23 -19.86 19.59
C HIS A 204 -12.34 -21.10 19.76
N HIS A 205 -11.00 -20.97 19.65
CA HIS A 205 -10.10 -22.08 19.92
C HIS A 205 -9.77 -22.30 21.41
N LYS A 206 -10.10 -21.35 22.30
CA LYS A 206 -9.89 -21.52 23.76
C LYS A 206 -10.94 -22.37 24.45
N GLY A 207 -12.08 -22.62 23.80
CA GLY A 207 -13.16 -23.44 24.36
C GLY A 207 -13.01 -24.96 24.15
N PHE A 208 -11.88 -25.44 23.61
CA PHE A 208 -11.66 -26.87 23.37
C PHE A 208 -10.63 -27.50 24.33
N LEU A 209 -10.16 -26.76 25.33
CA LEU A 209 -9.16 -27.20 26.31
C LEU A 209 -9.62 -27.05 27.79
N GLU A 210 -10.92 -26.91 28.05
CA GLU A 210 -11.51 -27.13 29.37
C GLU A 210 -12.37 -28.41 29.37
#